data_3d3d1d1ef676a62b6fb8a5e1ea052dd7
#
_entry.id   3d3d1d1ef676a62b6fb8a5e1ea052dd7
#
_cell.length_a   1.000
_cell.length_b   1.000
_cell.length_c   1.000
_cell.angle_alpha   90.00
_cell.angle_beta   90.00
_cell.angle_gamma   90.00
#
_symmetry.space_group_name_H-M   'P 1'
#
loop_
_entity.id
_entity.type
_entity.pdbx_description
1 polymer ?
#
loop_
_entity_poly.entity_id
_entity_poly.type
_entity_poly.pdbx_seq_one_letter_code
_entity_poly.pdbx_strand_id
1 'polypeptide(L)'
;MLKVEGGWAYIGAWQHESGGYIEGWVPMKRLKTVTPNSDFGLVVDKQTQRMKVFYRGKCITTLTISTGLAGKNRLIRETAAGAFITVERVSDFEDSGYHYEYAIRYDGGNLIHQLGYKAQRTKKDFSDQEPVLGQKGSHGCVRIPRAVDAT
;
A
#
# COMPACT_ATOMS: atom_id res chain seq x y z
N MET A 1 -14.15 14.63 -0.56
CA MET A 1 -15.55 15.02 -0.33
C MET A 1 -15.82 16.27 -1.16
N LEU A 2 -16.79 16.19 -2.04
CA LEU A 2 -17.06 17.24 -3.05
C LEU A 2 -18.21 18.16 -2.62
N LYS A 3 -19.25 17.65 -1.95
CA LYS A 3 -20.42 18.40 -1.50
C LYS A 3 -21.03 17.75 -0.26
N VAL A 4 -21.67 18.53 0.61
CA VAL A 4 -22.47 18.03 1.75
C VAL A 4 -23.84 18.67 1.70
N GLU A 5 -24.89 17.87 1.86
CA GLU A 5 -26.28 18.34 1.83
C GLU A 5 -27.18 17.35 2.60
N GLY A 6 -28.04 17.85 3.48
CA GLY A 6 -29.07 17.06 4.16
C GLY A 6 -28.55 15.83 4.92
N GLY A 7 -27.35 15.87 5.50
CA GLY A 7 -26.73 14.72 6.17
C GLY A 7 -26.10 13.69 5.24
N TRP A 8 -25.96 14.02 3.95
CA TRP A 8 -25.29 13.23 2.93
C TRP A 8 -24.04 13.95 2.42
N ALA A 9 -23.03 13.20 2.00
CA ALA A 9 -21.85 13.68 1.31
C ALA A 9 -21.79 13.11 -0.10
N TYR A 10 -21.59 13.98 -1.08
CA TYR A 10 -21.18 13.58 -2.43
C TYR A 10 -19.67 13.38 -2.42
N ILE A 11 -19.24 12.16 -2.70
CA ILE A 11 -17.82 11.77 -2.65
C ILE A 11 -17.37 11.16 -3.96
N GLY A 12 -16.08 11.30 -4.24
CA GLY A 12 -15.39 10.49 -5.22
C GLY A 12 -14.60 9.40 -4.52
N ALA A 13 -14.60 8.21 -5.08
CA ALA A 13 -13.88 7.06 -4.56
C ALA A 13 -13.34 6.17 -5.69
N TRP A 14 -12.29 5.44 -5.39
CA TRP A 14 -11.76 4.41 -6.28
C TRP A 14 -12.37 3.06 -5.93
N GLN A 15 -12.90 2.37 -6.93
CA GLN A 15 -13.41 1.01 -6.76
C GLN A 15 -12.25 0.04 -6.57
N HIS A 16 -12.31 -0.73 -5.50
CA HIS A 16 -11.29 -1.72 -5.18
C HIS A 16 -11.10 -2.78 -6.27
N GLU A 17 -12.18 -3.29 -6.84
CA GLU A 17 -12.12 -4.41 -7.80
C GLU A 17 -11.81 -3.98 -9.23
N SER A 18 -12.33 -2.85 -9.67
CA SER A 18 -12.19 -2.37 -11.05
C SER A 18 -11.09 -1.34 -11.25
N GLY A 19 -10.63 -0.71 -10.17
CA GLY A 19 -9.73 0.44 -10.22
C GLY A 19 -10.37 1.69 -10.84
N GLY A 20 -11.70 1.66 -11.07
CA GLY A 20 -12.44 2.77 -11.64
C GLY A 20 -12.74 3.85 -10.60
N TYR A 21 -12.69 5.10 -11.01
CA TYR A 21 -13.16 6.21 -10.18
C TYR A 21 -14.67 6.33 -10.29
N ILE A 22 -15.35 6.42 -9.16
CA ILE A 22 -16.80 6.58 -9.07
C ILE A 22 -17.14 7.76 -8.17
N GLU A 23 -18.30 8.36 -8.42
CA GLU A 23 -18.84 9.40 -7.57
C GLU A 23 -20.26 9.05 -7.13
N GLY A 24 -20.66 9.51 -5.94
CA GLY A 24 -21.99 9.23 -5.41
C GLY A 24 -22.23 9.79 -4.03
N TRP A 25 -23.48 9.70 -3.61
CA TRP A 25 -23.94 10.15 -2.31
C TRP A 25 -23.79 9.05 -1.26
N VAL A 26 -23.19 9.38 -0.12
CA VAL A 26 -23.02 8.50 1.03
C VAL A 26 -23.52 9.23 2.29
N PRO A 27 -24.27 8.56 3.18
CA PRO A 27 -24.65 9.17 4.45
C PRO A 27 -23.42 9.59 5.27
N MET A 28 -23.40 10.84 5.76
CA MET A 28 -22.29 11.38 6.57
C MET A 28 -21.93 10.48 7.76
N LYS A 29 -22.92 9.85 8.38
CA LYS A 29 -22.70 8.91 9.51
C LYS A 29 -21.87 7.68 9.16
N ARG A 30 -21.68 7.38 7.89
CA ARG A 30 -20.84 6.28 7.40
C ARG A 30 -19.40 6.70 7.08
N LEU A 31 -19.14 8.00 7.15
CA LEU A 31 -17.83 8.57 6.81
C LEU A 31 -17.09 8.99 8.08
N LYS A 32 -15.78 8.78 8.06
CA LYS A 32 -14.86 9.34 9.04
C LYS A 32 -14.01 10.39 8.33
N THR A 33 -14.11 11.63 8.79
CA THR A 33 -13.20 12.68 8.31
C THR A 33 -11.85 12.51 8.97
N VAL A 34 -10.80 12.50 8.16
CA VAL A 34 -9.40 12.45 8.63
C VAL A 34 -8.60 13.55 7.93
N THR A 35 -7.62 14.09 8.62
CA THR A 35 -6.64 15.02 8.05
C THR A 35 -5.39 14.23 7.74
N PRO A 36 -5.03 14.04 6.45
CA PRO A 36 -3.81 13.35 6.08
C PRO A 36 -2.58 14.10 6.62
N ASN A 37 -1.52 13.35 6.94
CA ASN A 37 -0.23 13.96 7.17
C ASN A 37 0.29 14.54 5.85
N SER A 38 0.38 15.86 5.78
CA SER A 38 0.84 16.58 4.59
C SER A 38 2.36 16.60 4.40
N ASP A 39 3.12 16.19 5.42
CA ASP A 39 4.58 16.17 5.35
C ASP A 39 5.10 15.03 4.47
N PHE A 40 4.41 13.89 4.46
CA PHE A 40 4.84 12.71 3.71
C PHE A 40 3.89 12.37 2.57
N GLY A 41 4.47 12.00 1.44
CA GLY A 41 3.75 11.46 0.28
C GLY A 41 4.51 10.30 -0.36
N LEU A 42 3.76 9.36 -0.92
CA LEU A 42 4.29 8.22 -1.65
C LEU A 42 3.72 8.21 -3.06
N VAL A 43 4.56 7.99 -4.07
CA VAL A 43 4.14 7.78 -5.45
C VAL A 43 4.63 6.42 -5.91
N VAL A 44 3.68 5.52 -6.19
CA VAL A 44 3.96 4.15 -6.64
C VAL A 44 3.77 4.08 -8.15
N ASP A 45 4.84 3.81 -8.88
CA ASP A 45 4.83 3.52 -10.30
C ASP A 45 4.86 2.00 -10.51
N LYS A 46 3.72 1.46 -10.94
CA LYS A 46 3.53 0.03 -11.17
C LYS A 46 4.20 -0.47 -12.46
N GLN A 47 4.51 0.41 -13.41
CA GLN A 47 5.19 0.03 -14.64
C GLN A 47 6.68 -0.16 -14.40
N THR A 48 7.30 0.81 -13.75
CA THR A 48 8.74 0.78 -13.47
C THR A 48 9.10 0.08 -12.17
N GLN A 49 8.09 -0.34 -11.38
CA GLN A 49 8.26 -0.95 -10.06
C GLN A 49 9.12 -0.08 -9.13
N ARG A 50 8.78 1.21 -9.09
CA ARG A 50 9.45 2.21 -8.27
C ARG A 50 8.48 2.91 -7.34
N MET A 51 8.93 3.23 -6.15
CA MET A 51 8.20 4.08 -5.21
C MET A 51 9.05 5.29 -4.83
N LYS A 52 8.54 6.48 -5.11
CA LYS A 52 9.16 7.73 -4.66
C LYS A 52 8.57 8.11 -3.30
N VAL A 53 9.43 8.46 -2.38
CA VAL A 53 9.07 8.98 -1.06
C VAL A 53 9.32 10.48 -1.04
N PHE A 54 8.31 11.23 -0.66
CA PHE A 54 8.38 12.68 -0.56
C PHE A 54 8.28 13.10 0.91
N TYR A 55 9.05 14.12 1.27
CA TYR A 55 8.94 14.84 2.52
C TYR A 55 8.81 16.34 2.21
N ARG A 56 7.72 16.96 2.67
CA ARG A 56 7.38 18.37 2.43
C ARG A 56 7.53 18.76 0.95
N GLY A 57 6.99 17.95 0.05
CA GLY A 57 7.02 18.16 -1.40
C GLY A 57 8.34 17.84 -2.09
N LYS A 58 9.41 17.51 -1.36
CA LYS A 58 10.71 17.15 -1.93
C LYS A 58 10.87 15.64 -1.97
N CYS A 59 11.23 15.07 -3.12
CA CYS A 59 11.57 13.65 -3.22
C CYS A 59 12.88 13.39 -2.45
N ILE A 60 12.80 12.55 -1.42
CA ILE A 60 13.93 12.22 -0.56
C ILE A 60 14.57 10.87 -0.89
N THR A 61 13.80 9.95 -1.49
CA THR A 61 14.35 8.66 -1.95
C THR A 61 13.44 8.01 -2.98
N THR A 62 14.01 7.07 -3.74
CA THR A 62 13.27 6.21 -4.66
C THR A 62 13.66 4.76 -4.40
N LEU A 63 12.67 3.95 -4.09
CA LEU A 63 12.84 2.53 -3.75
C LEU A 63 12.47 1.66 -4.95
N THR A 64 13.19 0.55 -5.13
CA THR A 64 12.73 -0.56 -5.98
C THR A 64 11.71 -1.37 -5.18
N ILE A 65 10.53 -1.58 -5.75
CA ILE A 65 9.42 -2.23 -5.08
C ILE A 65 8.93 -3.46 -5.85
N SER A 66 8.00 -4.21 -5.26
CA SER A 66 7.21 -5.22 -5.97
C SER A 66 5.74 -4.97 -5.71
N THR A 67 4.94 -4.91 -6.77
CA THR A 67 3.50 -4.71 -6.72
C THR A 67 2.72 -5.97 -7.10
N GLY A 68 1.38 -5.91 -7.05
CA GLY A 68 0.51 -7.02 -7.34
C GLY A 68 0.54 -7.47 -8.80
N LEU A 69 0.44 -8.78 -8.99
CA LEU A 69 0.24 -9.40 -10.29
C LEU A 69 -1.18 -9.12 -10.79
N ALA A 70 -1.29 -8.76 -12.09
CA ALA A 70 -2.56 -8.81 -12.77
C ALA A 70 -2.96 -10.29 -12.95
N GLY A 71 -4.05 -10.72 -12.32
CA GLY A 71 -4.50 -12.11 -12.38
C GLY A 71 -6.02 -12.21 -12.56
N LYS A 72 -6.46 -13.32 -13.15
CA LYS A 72 -7.88 -13.65 -13.30
C LYS A 72 -8.50 -14.23 -12.01
N ASN A 73 -7.67 -14.56 -11.02
CA ASN A 73 -8.11 -15.13 -9.75
C ASN A 73 -8.41 -14.00 -8.75
N ARG A 74 -9.51 -14.13 -8.00
CA ARG A 74 -9.87 -13.17 -6.93
C ARG A 74 -8.80 -13.01 -5.84
N LEU A 75 -7.94 -14.00 -5.66
CA LEU A 75 -6.86 -13.97 -4.68
C LEU A 75 -5.59 -13.28 -5.19
N ILE A 76 -5.45 -13.12 -6.51
CA ILE A 76 -4.31 -12.46 -7.13
C ILE A 76 -4.82 -11.18 -7.77
N ARG A 77 -4.51 -10.06 -7.16
CA ARG A 77 -4.99 -8.75 -7.59
C ARG A 77 -3.82 -7.85 -7.95
N GLU A 78 -4.03 -7.07 -8.98
CA GLU A 78 -3.13 -5.97 -9.26
C GLU A 78 -3.24 -4.93 -8.13
N THR A 79 -2.11 -4.33 -7.75
CA THR A 79 -2.10 -3.18 -6.85
C THR A 79 -3.04 -2.10 -7.39
N ALA A 80 -3.99 -1.65 -6.58
CA ALA A 80 -4.99 -0.67 -6.97
C ALA A 80 -4.33 0.62 -7.47
N ALA A 81 -4.91 1.20 -8.53
CA ALA A 81 -4.55 2.53 -9.01
C ALA A 81 -5.46 3.57 -8.34
N GLY A 82 -4.93 4.74 -8.05
CA GLY A 82 -5.70 5.83 -7.47
C GLY A 82 -4.92 6.64 -6.47
N ALA A 83 -5.61 7.54 -5.78
CA ALA A 83 -5.09 8.30 -4.67
C ALA A 83 -5.65 7.75 -3.36
N PHE A 84 -4.79 7.40 -2.44
CA PHE A 84 -5.12 6.78 -1.17
C PHE A 84 -4.50 7.57 -0.02
N ILE A 85 -5.07 7.41 1.17
CA ILE A 85 -4.43 7.79 2.43
C ILE A 85 -4.05 6.52 3.18
N THR A 86 -2.93 6.55 3.88
CA THR A 86 -2.60 5.46 4.81
C THR A 86 -3.54 5.52 6.00
N VAL A 87 -4.12 4.36 6.36
CA VAL A 87 -5.20 4.29 7.34
C VAL A 87 -4.66 3.96 8.73
N GLU A 88 -3.76 2.98 8.80
CA GLU A 88 -3.23 2.50 10.06
C GLU A 88 -1.86 1.82 9.86
N ARG A 89 -1.06 1.82 10.92
CA ARG A 89 0.08 0.93 11.04
C ARG A 89 -0.42 -0.42 11.53
N VAL A 90 -0.07 -1.47 10.79
CA VAL A 90 -0.41 -2.85 11.14
C VAL A 90 0.72 -3.44 11.97
N SER A 91 0.37 -4.19 13.01
CA SER A 91 1.35 -4.97 13.79
C SER A 91 2.05 -5.98 12.90
N ASP A 92 3.22 -6.42 13.33
CA ASP A 92 3.95 -7.48 12.65
C ASP A 92 3.07 -8.75 12.58
N PHE A 93 3.15 -9.45 11.46
CA PHE A 93 2.31 -10.62 11.18
C PHE A 93 3.08 -11.70 10.42
N GLU A 94 2.51 -12.89 10.41
CA GLU A 94 2.99 -14.01 9.63
C GLU A 94 1.98 -14.38 8.54
N ASP A 95 2.49 -14.67 7.37
CA ASP A 95 1.72 -15.26 6.28
C ASP A 95 2.59 -16.18 5.44
N SER A 96 2.06 -17.37 5.11
CA SER A 96 2.72 -18.35 4.24
C SER A 96 4.16 -18.71 4.68
N GLY A 97 4.42 -18.70 5.99
CA GLY A 97 5.73 -19.04 6.56
C GLY A 97 6.76 -17.90 6.53
N TYR A 98 6.33 -16.69 6.24
CA TYR A 98 7.14 -15.49 6.30
C TYR A 98 6.64 -14.53 7.37
N HIS A 99 7.58 -13.86 8.03
CA HIS A 99 7.31 -12.75 8.95
C HIS A 99 7.37 -11.42 8.19
N TYR A 100 6.42 -10.52 8.49
CA TYR A 100 6.31 -9.21 7.88
C TYR A 100 6.30 -8.13 8.94
N GLU A 101 7.07 -7.09 8.69
CA GLU A 101 7.21 -5.93 9.58
C GLU A 101 6.96 -4.63 8.82
N TYR A 102 6.81 -3.53 9.56
CA TYR A 102 6.64 -2.18 9.03
C TYR A 102 5.50 -2.08 8.02
N ALA A 103 4.37 -2.66 8.34
CA ALA A 103 3.22 -2.68 7.46
C ALA A 103 2.30 -1.48 7.71
N ILE A 104 1.87 -0.84 6.63
CA ILE A 104 0.93 0.29 6.63
C ILE A 104 -0.21 -0.04 5.68
N ARG A 105 -1.45 0.00 6.18
CA ARG A 105 -2.65 -0.22 5.36
C ARG A 105 -2.99 1.02 4.55
N TYR A 106 -3.28 0.83 3.26
CA TYR A 106 -3.70 1.94 2.40
C TYR A 106 -5.00 1.66 1.63
N ASP A 107 -5.35 0.38 1.39
CA ASP A 107 -6.55 0.02 0.63
C ASP A 107 -7.09 -1.36 1.06
N GLY A 108 -8.24 -1.40 1.72
CA GLY A 108 -8.88 -2.66 2.15
C GLY A 108 -7.93 -3.59 2.89
N GLY A 109 -7.61 -4.74 2.29
CA GLY A 109 -6.62 -5.69 2.79
C GLY A 109 -5.18 -5.42 2.33
N ASN A 110 -4.97 -4.44 1.45
CA ASN A 110 -3.66 -4.17 0.86
C ASN A 110 -2.78 -3.29 1.74
N LEU A 111 -1.53 -3.68 1.85
CA LEU A 111 -0.52 -3.06 2.69
C LEU A 111 0.67 -2.58 1.86
N ILE A 112 1.36 -1.57 2.35
CA ILE A 112 2.75 -1.29 2.03
C ILE A 112 3.56 -1.89 3.17
N HIS A 113 4.46 -2.82 2.89
CA HIS A 113 5.26 -3.51 3.91
C HIS A 113 6.63 -3.90 3.38
N GLN A 114 7.60 -4.10 4.28
CA GLN A 114 8.89 -4.63 3.85
C GLN A 114 8.75 -6.06 3.32
N LEU A 115 9.78 -6.54 2.62
CA LEU A 115 9.88 -7.94 2.22
C LEU A 115 9.67 -8.86 3.43
N GLY A 116 9.00 -9.97 3.20
CA GLY A 116 8.91 -11.04 4.19
C GLY A 116 10.26 -11.72 4.41
N TYR A 117 10.50 -12.22 5.60
CA TYR A 117 11.68 -12.99 5.93
C TYR A 117 11.33 -14.29 6.64
N LYS A 118 12.22 -15.27 6.53
CA LYS A 118 12.20 -16.49 7.35
C LYS A 118 13.07 -16.28 8.59
N ALA A 119 12.49 -16.56 9.77
CA ALA A 119 13.25 -16.50 11.00
C ALA A 119 14.20 -17.71 11.08
N GLN A 120 15.51 -17.47 11.14
CA GLN A 120 16.55 -18.48 11.32
C GLN A 120 17.32 -18.17 12.60
N ARG A 121 16.95 -18.80 13.72
CA ARG A 121 17.58 -18.61 15.03
C ARG A 121 17.82 -17.13 15.39
N THR A 122 18.92 -16.53 14.94
CA THR A 122 19.30 -15.15 15.25
C THR A 122 19.30 -14.23 14.03
N LYS A 123 18.91 -14.73 12.85
CA LYS A 123 18.97 -13.97 11.58
C LYS A 123 17.63 -13.94 10.88
N LYS A 124 17.35 -12.82 10.23
CA LYS A 124 16.24 -12.64 9.29
C LYS A 124 16.74 -12.98 7.90
N ASP A 125 16.19 -14.01 7.28
CA ASP A 125 16.56 -14.44 5.93
C ASP A 125 15.55 -13.92 4.92
N PHE A 126 15.99 -13.00 4.07
CA PHE A 126 15.21 -12.37 3.00
C PHE A 126 15.51 -12.96 1.61
N SER A 127 16.43 -13.92 1.51
CA SER A 127 16.99 -14.40 0.23
C SER A 127 15.93 -14.84 -0.79
N ASP A 128 14.84 -15.44 -0.33
CA ASP A 128 13.72 -15.88 -1.18
C ASP A 128 12.88 -14.71 -1.71
N GLN A 129 12.88 -13.58 -1.01
CA GLN A 129 12.01 -12.44 -1.31
C GLN A 129 12.74 -11.29 -2.03
N GLU A 130 14.04 -11.14 -1.84
CA GLU A 130 14.80 -10.06 -2.51
C GLU A 130 14.71 -10.10 -4.05
N PRO A 131 14.70 -11.26 -4.72
CA PRO A 131 14.59 -11.32 -6.18
C PRO A 131 13.25 -10.82 -6.75
N VAL A 132 12.20 -10.67 -5.94
CA VAL A 132 10.91 -10.17 -6.42
C VAL A 132 10.89 -8.66 -6.62
N LEU A 133 11.85 -7.93 -6.04
CA LEU A 133 11.94 -6.47 -6.22
C LEU A 133 12.24 -6.13 -7.68
N GLY A 134 11.56 -5.09 -8.16
CA GLY A 134 11.62 -4.69 -9.56
C GLY A 134 10.63 -5.43 -10.47
N GLN A 135 9.86 -6.37 -9.93
CA GLN A 135 8.88 -7.16 -10.67
C GLN A 135 7.52 -7.16 -9.95
N LYS A 136 6.45 -7.38 -10.69
CA LYS A 136 5.14 -7.69 -10.09
C LYS A 136 5.20 -9.09 -9.49
N GLY A 137 4.75 -9.26 -8.24
CA GLY A 137 4.86 -10.56 -7.56
C GLY A 137 4.00 -10.69 -6.30
N SER A 138 3.24 -9.67 -5.91
CA SER A 138 2.35 -9.72 -4.75
C SER A 138 0.90 -10.02 -5.15
N HIS A 139 0.03 -10.17 -4.16
CA HIS A 139 -1.42 -10.32 -4.32
C HIS A 139 -2.17 -8.98 -4.18
N GLY A 140 -1.49 -7.84 -4.36
CA GLY A 140 -2.06 -6.49 -4.25
C GLY A 140 -1.24 -5.55 -3.38
N CYS A 141 -0.53 -6.08 -2.39
CA CYS A 141 0.36 -5.29 -1.53
C CYS A 141 1.53 -4.67 -2.30
N VAL A 142 2.10 -3.61 -1.76
CA VAL A 142 3.35 -3.01 -2.23
C VAL A 142 4.47 -3.48 -1.30
N ARG A 143 5.38 -4.30 -1.81
CA ARG A 143 6.55 -4.78 -1.07
C ARG A 143 7.70 -3.80 -1.27
N ILE A 144 8.27 -3.33 -0.18
CA ILE A 144 9.44 -2.46 -0.17
C ILE A 144 10.70 -3.24 0.27
N PRO A 145 11.90 -2.77 -0.05
CA PRO A 145 13.14 -3.38 0.45
C PRO A 145 13.14 -3.52 1.97
N ARG A 146 13.91 -4.47 2.47
CA ARG A 146 14.16 -4.57 3.91
C ARG A 146 14.69 -3.25 4.46
N ALA A 147 14.32 -2.93 5.70
CA ALA A 147 14.96 -1.85 6.42
C ALA A 147 16.45 -2.20 6.57
N VAL A 148 17.32 -1.30 6.14
CA VAL A 148 18.74 -1.42 6.44
C VAL A 148 18.91 -0.81 7.81
N ASP A 149 19.43 -1.59 8.76
CA ASP A 149 19.77 -1.04 10.07
C ASP A 149 20.72 0.14 9.84
N ALA A 150 20.30 1.32 10.27
CA ALA A 150 21.16 2.48 10.26
C ALA A 150 22.28 2.21 11.27
N THR A 151 23.45 1.84 10.75
CA THR A 151 24.69 1.76 11.52
C THR A 151 25.18 3.13 11.86
#